data_df1575b9fee049e7a50f0992e7ab20c5
#
_entry.id   df1575b9fee049e7a50f0992e7ab20c5
#
_cell.length_a   1.000
_cell.length_b   1.000
_cell.length_c   1.000
_cell.angle_alpha   90.00
_cell.angle_beta   90.00
_cell.angle_gamma   90.00
#
_symmetry.space_group_name_H-M   'P 1'
#
loop_
_entity.id
_entity.type
_entity.pdbx_description
1 polymer ?
#
loop_
_entity_poly.entity_id
_entity_poly.type
_entity_poly.pdbx_seq_one_letter_code
_entity_poly.pdbx_strand_id
1 'polypeptide(L)'
;IKMSELRIGLVGTGGIGRTHIERINNTLQGGKVVACADPVGAFGLSVAEKYGIKGFENPIDMINDPEIDAVMCTTADPYHEEYVLASIAAGKYVFCEKPLAPKADACKRIVEAEMKAGKKLVQVGFMRRYDEGYKQLKAAVDSGKYGEALLLHCAHRNPSVPADWDNSMAVENSMVHEIDVLRWLLGEDYATAEVRYGKSTNNGPKDLHDPQIMILTTKSGVRIDVESFVNNKNDYDIKCEIVCDGAVLNMPKPNYISVNANATTGQAMYTDCFQRFADAYNAEIQTWINASKAGYVDGPTAWDGYCCQVAAAAASKARETQTILPVEYDEMPDFYK
;
A
#
# COMPACT_ATOMS: atom_id res chain seq x y z
N ILE A 1 23.62 -13.66 -22.46
CA ILE A 1 23.97 -12.29 -21.99
C ILE A 1 23.43 -12.19 -20.59
N LYS A 2 24.32 -12.10 -19.56
CA LYS A 2 23.90 -11.80 -18.20
C LYS A 2 23.29 -10.40 -18.24
N MET A 3 21.97 -10.29 -18.09
CA MET A 3 21.34 -8.95 -17.94
C MET A 3 21.94 -8.32 -16.70
N SER A 4 22.40 -7.07 -16.81
CA SER A 4 22.96 -6.32 -15.68
C SER A 4 21.90 -6.19 -14.57
N GLU A 5 22.32 -6.20 -13.31
CA GLU A 5 21.44 -5.88 -12.19
C GLU A 5 20.91 -4.46 -12.31
N LEU A 6 19.64 -4.24 -11.91
CA LEU A 6 19.04 -2.91 -11.80
C LEU A 6 19.70 -2.21 -10.59
N ARG A 7 20.36 -1.08 -10.82
CA ARG A 7 21.00 -0.28 -9.76
C ARG A 7 19.95 0.64 -9.14
N ILE A 8 19.58 0.36 -7.91
CA ILE A 8 18.49 1.03 -7.21
C ILE A 8 19.07 2.04 -6.21
N GLY A 9 18.61 3.29 -6.29
CA GLY A 9 18.81 4.31 -5.27
C GLY A 9 17.59 4.36 -4.34
N LEU A 10 17.78 4.25 -3.03
CA LEU A 10 16.70 4.28 -2.05
C LEU A 10 16.68 5.61 -1.31
N VAL A 11 15.54 6.31 -1.34
CA VAL A 11 15.27 7.53 -0.59
C VAL A 11 14.40 7.21 0.61
N GLY A 12 14.85 7.58 1.81
CA GLY A 12 14.15 7.30 3.07
C GLY A 12 14.65 6.03 3.75
N THR A 13 15.57 6.18 4.68
CA THR A 13 16.28 5.07 5.34
C THR A 13 15.67 4.67 6.69
N GLY A 14 14.39 4.96 6.89
CA GLY A 14 13.60 4.55 8.05
C GLY A 14 13.42 3.03 8.15
N GLY A 15 12.46 2.59 8.95
CA GLY A 15 12.20 1.16 9.19
C GLY A 15 11.91 0.38 7.91
N ILE A 16 10.93 0.85 7.11
CA ILE A 16 10.54 0.18 5.87
C ILE A 16 11.68 0.23 4.82
N GLY A 17 12.38 1.36 4.68
CA GLY A 17 13.49 1.48 3.74
C GLY A 17 14.59 0.47 4.01
N ARG A 18 15.01 0.31 5.27
CA ARG A 18 16.01 -0.69 5.67
C ARG A 18 15.53 -2.12 5.41
N THR A 19 14.26 -2.41 5.69
CA THR A 19 13.68 -3.71 5.38
C THR A 19 13.73 -3.99 3.87
N HIS A 20 13.50 -2.99 3.03
CA HIS A 20 13.61 -3.14 1.57
C HIS A 20 15.05 -3.26 1.09
N ILE A 21 16.03 -2.57 1.69
CA ILE A 21 17.45 -2.80 1.41
C ILE A 21 17.81 -4.28 1.64
N GLU A 22 17.44 -4.81 2.81
CA GLU A 22 17.73 -6.20 3.16
C GLU A 22 17.00 -7.19 2.23
N ARG A 23 15.73 -6.94 1.93
CA ARG A 23 14.93 -7.76 1.02
C ARG A 23 15.52 -7.83 -0.38
N ILE A 24 15.84 -6.68 -0.98
CA ILE A 24 16.37 -6.60 -2.34
C ILE A 24 17.76 -7.23 -2.40
N ASN A 25 18.64 -6.91 -1.46
CA ASN A 25 20.03 -7.34 -1.52
C ASN A 25 20.26 -8.79 -1.10
N ASN A 26 19.35 -9.38 -0.30
CA ASN A 26 19.54 -10.72 0.25
C ASN A 26 18.53 -11.76 -0.24
N THR A 27 17.37 -11.36 -0.78
CA THR A 27 16.27 -12.28 -1.10
C THR A 27 15.88 -12.23 -2.57
N LEU A 28 15.83 -11.03 -3.16
CA LEU A 28 15.33 -10.83 -4.52
C LEU A 28 16.45 -10.94 -5.56
N GLN A 29 16.06 -11.02 -6.82
CA GLN A 29 17.00 -11.22 -7.93
C GLN A 29 16.92 -10.10 -8.98
N GLY A 30 18.04 -9.83 -9.62
CA GLY A 30 18.11 -8.93 -10.75
C GLY A 30 18.09 -7.44 -10.41
N GLY A 31 18.02 -7.06 -9.14
CA GLY A 31 18.16 -5.69 -8.65
C GLY A 31 19.10 -5.65 -7.45
N LYS A 32 19.65 -4.47 -7.18
CA LYS A 32 20.49 -4.22 -6.02
C LYS A 32 20.33 -2.76 -5.57
N VAL A 33 20.12 -2.54 -4.28
CA VAL A 33 20.25 -1.22 -3.70
C VAL A 33 21.73 -0.90 -3.61
N VAL A 34 22.18 0.06 -4.40
CA VAL A 34 23.60 0.46 -4.51
C VAL A 34 23.90 1.80 -3.83
N ALA A 35 22.85 2.57 -3.58
CA ALA A 35 22.94 3.86 -2.90
C ALA A 35 21.71 4.15 -2.05
N CYS A 36 21.86 4.99 -1.02
CA CYS A 36 20.73 5.55 -0.30
C CYS A 36 20.96 7.00 0.08
N ALA A 37 19.83 7.68 0.33
CA ALA A 37 19.78 9.03 0.86
C ALA A 37 18.56 9.14 1.81
N ASP A 38 18.57 10.17 2.66
CA ASP A 38 17.45 10.46 3.56
C ASP A 38 17.23 11.98 3.62
N PRO A 39 16.00 12.48 3.78
CA PRO A 39 15.76 13.90 4.04
C PRO A 39 16.60 14.45 5.21
N VAL A 40 16.92 13.58 6.20
CA VAL A 40 17.91 13.86 7.23
C VAL A 40 19.27 13.30 6.78
N GLY A 41 20.03 14.08 6.02
CA GLY A 41 21.25 13.64 5.32
C GLY A 41 22.21 12.83 6.19
N ALA A 42 22.54 13.31 7.39
CA ALA A 42 23.45 12.58 8.31
C ALA A 42 22.93 11.18 8.69
N PHE A 43 21.61 11.02 8.82
CA PHE A 43 21.00 9.71 9.09
C PHE A 43 21.13 8.79 7.87
N GLY A 44 20.86 9.30 6.67
CA GLY A 44 21.06 8.55 5.42
C GLY A 44 22.50 8.06 5.25
N LEU A 45 23.48 8.92 5.49
CA LEU A 45 24.91 8.55 5.43
C LEU A 45 25.28 7.45 6.43
N SER A 46 24.76 7.51 7.66
CA SER A 46 25.02 6.45 8.66
C SER A 46 24.45 5.10 8.26
N VAL A 47 23.28 5.09 7.59
CA VAL A 47 22.69 3.86 7.06
C VAL A 47 23.48 3.33 5.87
N ALA A 48 23.94 4.21 4.97
CA ALA A 48 24.78 3.82 3.85
C ALA A 48 26.07 3.13 4.32
N GLU A 49 26.75 3.68 5.32
CA GLU A 49 27.92 3.07 5.93
C GLU A 49 27.62 1.67 6.50
N LYS A 50 26.51 1.53 7.25
CA LYS A 50 26.07 0.26 7.82
C LYS A 50 25.89 -0.84 6.78
N TYR A 51 25.33 -0.50 5.62
CA TYR A 51 25.05 -1.46 4.55
C TYR A 51 26.16 -1.57 3.49
N GLY A 52 27.22 -0.79 3.60
CA GLY A 52 28.33 -0.77 2.65
C GLY A 52 27.93 -0.33 1.25
N ILE A 53 26.98 0.61 1.15
CA ILE A 53 26.46 1.20 -0.09
C ILE A 53 26.82 2.70 -0.17
N LYS A 54 26.68 3.29 -1.36
CA LYS A 54 26.99 4.72 -1.55
C LYS A 54 25.95 5.58 -0.80
N GLY A 55 26.42 6.50 0.06
CA GLY A 55 25.59 7.48 0.74
C GLY A 55 25.55 8.80 0.00
N PHE A 56 24.38 9.42 -0.05
CA PHE A 56 24.20 10.79 -0.54
C PHE A 56 23.60 11.65 0.59
N GLU A 57 24.12 12.84 0.76
CA GLU A 57 23.57 13.80 1.73
C GLU A 57 22.23 14.38 1.25
N ASN A 58 22.11 14.60 -0.07
CA ASN A 58 20.91 15.12 -0.70
C ASN A 58 20.25 14.03 -1.58
N PRO A 59 18.98 13.67 -1.32
CA PRO A 59 18.25 12.71 -2.15
C PRO A 59 18.16 13.06 -3.64
N ILE A 60 18.06 14.34 -3.98
CA ILE A 60 17.95 14.80 -5.38
C ILE A 60 19.25 14.52 -6.14
N ASP A 61 20.41 14.65 -5.49
CA ASP A 61 21.70 14.33 -6.12
C ASP A 61 21.80 12.83 -6.44
N MET A 62 21.30 11.97 -5.53
CA MET A 62 21.22 10.54 -5.77
C MET A 62 20.27 10.22 -6.93
N ILE A 63 19.08 10.83 -6.94
CA ILE A 63 18.08 10.62 -8.00
C ILE A 63 18.67 10.99 -9.38
N ASN A 64 19.49 12.04 -9.46
CA ASN A 64 20.10 12.48 -10.70
C ASN A 64 21.42 11.74 -11.06
N ASP A 65 21.96 10.92 -10.17
CA ASP A 65 23.21 10.18 -10.44
C ASP A 65 23.02 9.19 -11.61
N PRO A 66 23.85 9.24 -12.67
CA PRO A 66 23.75 8.33 -13.81
C PRO A 66 24.05 6.86 -13.46
N GLU A 67 24.62 6.60 -12.30
CA GLU A 67 24.83 5.23 -11.81
C GLU A 67 23.58 4.62 -11.15
N ILE A 68 22.50 5.36 -11.01
CA ILE A 68 21.21 4.88 -10.50
C ILE A 68 20.24 4.68 -11.68
N ASP A 69 19.72 3.47 -11.82
CA ASP A 69 18.77 3.11 -12.89
C ASP A 69 17.32 3.33 -12.49
N ALA A 70 17.01 3.09 -11.22
CA ALA A 70 15.65 3.22 -10.67
C ALA A 70 15.69 3.71 -9.21
N VAL A 71 14.59 4.28 -8.75
CA VAL A 71 14.47 4.90 -7.42
C VAL A 71 13.42 4.15 -6.60
N MET A 72 13.70 3.92 -5.32
CA MET A 72 12.71 3.45 -4.35
C MET A 72 12.50 4.55 -3.31
N CYS A 73 11.26 5.08 -3.22
CA CYS A 73 10.87 6.11 -2.28
C CYS A 73 10.17 5.47 -1.07
N THR A 74 10.78 5.56 0.09
CA THR A 74 10.34 4.97 1.36
C THR A 74 10.45 5.98 2.52
N THR A 75 10.33 7.26 2.20
CA THR A 75 10.32 8.36 3.17
C THR A 75 9.03 8.39 3.98
N ALA A 76 8.90 9.35 4.88
CA ALA A 76 7.59 9.72 5.41
C ALA A 76 6.72 10.34 4.30
N ASP A 77 5.42 10.09 4.37
CA ASP A 77 4.42 10.43 3.35
C ASP A 77 4.51 11.87 2.78
N PRO A 78 4.77 12.93 3.59
CA PRO A 78 4.85 14.29 3.07
C PRO A 78 5.96 14.55 2.04
N TYR A 79 6.98 13.69 1.99
CA TYR A 79 8.11 13.84 1.08
C TYR A 79 7.96 13.03 -0.22
N HIS A 80 6.94 12.16 -0.32
CA HIS A 80 6.77 11.28 -1.48
C HIS A 80 6.65 12.06 -2.78
N GLU A 81 5.81 13.11 -2.83
CA GLU A 81 5.59 13.92 -4.03
C GLU A 81 6.90 14.47 -4.60
N GLU A 82 7.75 15.07 -3.75
CA GLU A 82 9.00 15.70 -4.17
C GLU A 82 9.91 14.69 -4.88
N TYR A 83 10.14 13.53 -4.27
CA TYR A 83 11.09 12.56 -4.79
C TYR A 83 10.53 11.74 -5.94
N VAL A 84 9.23 11.51 -5.99
CA VAL A 84 8.56 10.88 -7.13
C VAL A 84 8.62 11.79 -8.34
N LEU A 85 8.30 13.09 -8.20
CA LEU A 85 8.40 14.07 -9.29
C LEU A 85 9.84 14.23 -9.80
N ALA A 86 10.83 14.26 -8.91
CA ALA A 86 12.23 14.31 -9.29
C ALA A 86 12.65 13.05 -10.09
N SER A 87 12.17 11.87 -9.68
CA SER A 87 12.45 10.61 -10.38
C SER A 87 11.82 10.57 -11.78
N ILE A 88 10.59 11.06 -11.92
CA ILE A 88 9.92 11.21 -13.22
C ILE A 88 10.72 12.18 -14.13
N ALA A 89 11.13 13.33 -13.58
CA ALA A 89 11.93 14.32 -14.32
C ALA A 89 13.28 13.76 -14.76
N ALA A 90 13.90 12.89 -13.97
CA ALA A 90 15.12 12.16 -14.32
C ALA A 90 14.88 10.97 -15.29
N GLY A 91 13.62 10.68 -15.66
CA GLY A 91 13.24 9.58 -16.54
C GLY A 91 13.43 8.19 -15.91
N LYS A 92 13.49 8.08 -14.58
CA LYS A 92 13.75 6.85 -13.85
C LYS A 92 12.46 6.19 -13.38
N TYR A 93 12.41 4.86 -13.43
CA TYR A 93 11.35 4.11 -12.76
C TYR A 93 11.41 4.34 -11.27
N VAL A 94 10.25 4.56 -10.65
CA VAL A 94 10.15 4.79 -9.22
C VAL A 94 9.10 3.87 -8.59
N PHE A 95 9.51 3.16 -7.55
CA PHE A 95 8.63 2.54 -6.59
C PHE A 95 8.40 3.52 -5.46
N CYS A 96 7.16 3.85 -5.17
CA CYS A 96 6.80 4.72 -4.06
C CYS A 96 5.96 3.94 -3.05
N GLU A 97 6.41 3.88 -1.79
CA GLU A 97 5.58 3.34 -0.73
C GLU A 97 4.24 4.08 -0.64
N LYS A 98 3.25 3.38 -0.12
CA LYS A 98 1.92 3.97 0.11
C LYS A 98 1.93 4.93 1.32
N PRO A 99 1.07 5.96 1.28
CA PRO A 99 0.29 6.43 0.14
C PRO A 99 1.18 7.10 -0.91
N LEU A 100 0.75 7.18 -2.17
CA LEU A 100 1.52 7.87 -3.22
C LEU A 100 1.90 9.30 -2.84
N ALA A 101 0.97 10.01 -2.20
CA ALA A 101 1.19 11.27 -1.51
C ALA A 101 0.06 11.48 -0.49
N PRO A 102 0.19 12.37 0.52
CA PRO A 102 -0.82 12.54 1.56
C PRO A 102 -2.17 13.10 1.07
N LYS A 103 -2.17 13.80 -0.07
CA LYS A 103 -3.36 14.47 -0.60
C LYS A 103 -3.60 14.08 -2.06
N ALA A 104 -4.88 14.01 -2.45
CA ALA A 104 -5.28 13.73 -3.81
C ALA A 104 -4.69 14.72 -4.84
N ASP A 105 -4.60 16.01 -4.52
CA ASP A 105 -3.99 17.01 -5.39
C ASP A 105 -2.52 16.74 -5.68
N ALA A 106 -1.77 16.27 -4.68
CA ALA A 106 -0.38 15.89 -4.84
C ALA A 106 -0.25 14.66 -5.74
N CYS A 107 -1.11 13.65 -5.55
CA CYS A 107 -1.18 12.49 -6.43
C CYS A 107 -1.53 12.89 -7.87
N LYS A 108 -2.46 13.85 -8.06
CA LYS A 108 -2.83 14.37 -9.38
C LYS A 108 -1.64 15.03 -10.09
N ARG A 109 -0.81 15.81 -9.40
CA ARG A 109 0.40 16.39 -9.98
C ARG A 109 1.41 15.33 -10.43
N ILE A 110 1.50 14.21 -9.71
CA ILE A 110 2.33 13.06 -10.12
C ILE A 110 1.77 12.42 -11.39
N VAL A 111 0.45 12.19 -11.46
CA VAL A 111 -0.23 11.67 -12.65
C VAL A 111 0.03 12.58 -13.87
N GLU A 112 -0.14 13.90 -13.71
CA GLU A 112 0.12 14.89 -14.75
C GLU A 112 1.58 14.91 -15.19
N ALA A 113 2.53 14.72 -14.29
CA ALA A 113 3.95 14.63 -14.59
C ALA A 113 4.30 13.40 -15.42
N GLU A 114 3.73 12.22 -15.11
CA GLU A 114 3.89 11.02 -15.93
C GLU A 114 3.30 11.20 -17.34
N MET A 115 2.10 11.78 -17.44
CA MET A 115 1.45 12.09 -18.72
C MET A 115 2.32 13.03 -19.55
N LYS A 116 2.90 14.06 -18.94
CA LYS A 116 3.81 14.99 -19.59
C LYS A 116 5.12 14.31 -20.03
N ALA A 117 5.63 13.38 -19.26
CA ALA A 117 6.80 12.57 -19.61
C ALA A 117 6.50 11.56 -20.73
N GLY A 118 5.22 11.27 -21.01
CA GLY A 118 4.78 10.33 -22.05
C GLY A 118 5.08 8.87 -21.73
N LYS A 119 5.39 8.54 -20.48
CA LYS A 119 5.78 7.21 -20.05
C LYS A 119 5.32 6.95 -18.61
N LYS A 120 4.70 5.78 -18.37
CA LYS A 120 4.42 5.31 -17.03
C LYS A 120 5.75 4.92 -16.36
N LEU A 121 6.04 5.51 -15.21
CA LEU A 121 7.29 5.34 -14.47
C LEU A 121 7.06 4.96 -13.01
N VAL A 122 5.86 5.24 -12.47
CA VAL A 122 5.54 5.09 -11.05
C VAL A 122 4.80 3.79 -10.80
N GLN A 123 5.28 3.02 -9.82
CA GLN A 123 4.55 1.95 -9.16
C GLN A 123 4.35 2.30 -7.69
N VAL A 124 3.12 2.17 -7.20
CA VAL A 124 2.77 2.42 -5.79
C VAL A 124 2.84 1.13 -4.98
N GLY A 125 3.35 1.20 -3.76
CA GLY A 125 3.57 0.08 -2.85
C GLY A 125 2.29 -0.46 -2.21
N PHE A 126 1.35 -0.95 -3.00
CA PHE A 126 0.14 -1.62 -2.52
C PHE A 126 0.32 -3.14 -2.52
N MET A 127 1.11 -3.64 -1.56
CA MET A 127 1.53 -5.03 -1.46
C MET A 127 0.37 -6.03 -1.41
N ARG A 128 -0.83 -5.65 -0.98
CA ARG A 128 -1.95 -6.59 -0.87
C ARG A 128 -2.43 -7.13 -2.20
N ARG A 129 -2.24 -6.40 -3.32
CA ARG A 129 -2.53 -6.90 -4.67
C ARG A 129 -1.63 -8.10 -5.06
N TYR A 130 -0.53 -8.33 -4.33
CA TYR A 130 0.41 -9.44 -4.52
C TYR A 130 0.23 -10.57 -3.51
N ASP A 131 -0.64 -10.39 -2.51
CA ASP A 131 -0.99 -11.45 -1.56
C ASP A 131 -1.79 -12.56 -2.25
N GLU A 132 -1.41 -13.80 -2.00
CA GLU A 132 -2.01 -14.95 -2.68
C GLU A 132 -3.51 -15.09 -2.37
N GLY A 133 -3.93 -14.77 -1.15
CA GLY A 133 -5.36 -14.78 -0.78
C GLY A 133 -6.17 -13.76 -1.58
N TYR A 134 -5.69 -12.53 -1.68
CA TYR A 134 -6.35 -11.49 -2.48
C TYR A 134 -6.33 -11.80 -3.99
N LYS A 135 -5.25 -12.37 -4.52
CA LYS A 135 -5.16 -12.81 -5.92
C LYS A 135 -6.18 -13.90 -6.26
N GLN A 136 -6.35 -14.86 -5.35
CA GLN A 136 -7.36 -15.92 -5.54
C GLN A 136 -8.79 -15.39 -5.44
N LEU A 137 -9.08 -14.45 -4.52
CA LEU A 137 -10.36 -13.75 -4.47
C LEU A 137 -10.63 -12.98 -5.77
N LYS A 138 -9.63 -12.23 -6.26
CA LYS A 138 -9.72 -11.50 -7.54
C LYS A 138 -10.05 -12.45 -8.71
N ALA A 139 -9.29 -13.53 -8.83
CA ALA A 139 -9.51 -14.52 -9.89
C ALA A 139 -10.92 -15.18 -9.79
N ALA A 140 -11.41 -15.41 -8.58
CA ALA A 140 -12.75 -15.94 -8.36
C ALA A 140 -13.85 -14.96 -8.80
N VAL A 141 -13.71 -13.67 -8.46
CA VAL A 141 -14.61 -12.58 -8.89
C VAL A 141 -14.58 -12.43 -10.42
N ASP A 142 -13.37 -12.29 -11.00
CA ASP A 142 -13.21 -12.10 -12.44
C ASP A 142 -13.73 -13.26 -13.28
N SER A 143 -13.74 -14.47 -12.71
CA SER A 143 -14.28 -15.65 -13.42
C SER A 143 -15.78 -15.60 -13.66
N GLY A 144 -16.53 -14.78 -12.93
CA GLY A 144 -17.98 -14.72 -12.94
C GLY A 144 -18.69 -16.00 -12.47
N LYS A 145 -17.93 -17.05 -12.07
CA LYS A 145 -18.46 -18.37 -11.71
C LYS A 145 -19.48 -18.34 -10.56
N TYR A 146 -19.32 -17.39 -9.66
CA TYR A 146 -20.10 -17.28 -8.43
C TYR A 146 -21.17 -16.19 -8.48
N GLY A 147 -21.42 -15.63 -9.68
CA GLY A 147 -22.31 -14.48 -9.85
C GLY A 147 -21.67 -13.16 -9.47
N GLU A 148 -22.47 -12.10 -9.41
CA GLU A 148 -22.01 -10.76 -9.05
C GLU A 148 -21.70 -10.67 -7.54
N ALA A 149 -20.71 -9.87 -7.18
CA ALA A 149 -20.47 -9.50 -5.79
C ALA A 149 -21.58 -8.54 -5.32
N LEU A 150 -22.17 -8.82 -4.17
CA LEU A 150 -23.28 -8.05 -3.60
C LEU A 150 -22.83 -7.20 -2.41
N LEU A 151 -22.04 -7.80 -1.52
CA LEU A 151 -21.45 -7.07 -0.41
C LEU A 151 -20.14 -7.72 0.07
N LEU A 152 -19.30 -6.93 0.75
CA LEU A 152 -18.04 -7.38 1.33
C LEU A 152 -17.99 -7.02 2.83
N HIS A 153 -17.49 -7.99 3.61
CA HIS A 153 -17.15 -7.79 5.03
C HIS A 153 -15.65 -7.91 5.21
N CYS A 154 -15.03 -6.82 5.66
CA CYS A 154 -13.59 -6.74 5.80
C CYS A 154 -13.18 -6.32 7.22
N ALA A 155 -11.99 -6.73 7.64
CA ALA A 155 -11.41 -6.26 8.88
C ALA A 155 -9.91 -5.98 8.73
N HIS A 156 -9.47 -4.91 9.38
CA HIS A 156 -8.09 -4.50 9.52
C HIS A 156 -7.78 -4.31 11.00
N ARG A 157 -7.08 -5.25 11.60
CA ARG A 157 -6.78 -5.24 13.03
C ARG A 157 -5.30 -5.24 13.29
N ASN A 158 -4.83 -4.27 14.08
CA ASN A 158 -3.45 -4.20 14.55
C ASN A 158 -3.40 -4.47 16.06
N PRO A 159 -2.32 -5.10 16.58
CA PRO A 159 -2.14 -5.25 18.03
C PRO A 159 -2.05 -3.90 18.75
N SER A 160 -1.37 -2.94 18.14
CA SER A 160 -1.22 -1.57 18.65
C SER A 160 -0.76 -0.62 17.53
N VAL A 161 -0.96 0.67 17.77
CA VAL A 161 -0.40 1.76 16.96
C VAL A 161 0.38 2.73 17.85
N PRO A 162 1.22 3.60 17.28
CA PRO A 162 1.92 4.67 18.00
C PRO A 162 0.98 5.55 18.83
N ALA A 163 1.48 6.11 19.93
CA ALA A 163 0.69 6.89 20.88
C ALA A 163 0.18 8.25 20.32
N ASP A 164 0.77 8.73 19.24
CA ASP A 164 0.44 9.96 18.53
C ASP A 164 -0.61 9.75 17.42
N TRP A 165 -1.12 8.54 17.26
CA TRP A 165 -2.20 8.28 16.31
C TRP A 165 -3.51 8.95 16.74
N ASP A 166 -4.17 9.56 15.79
CA ASP A 166 -5.48 10.18 15.92
C ASP A 166 -6.54 9.49 15.03
N ASN A 167 -7.73 10.05 15.01
CA ASN A 167 -8.85 9.50 14.26
C ASN A 167 -8.64 9.46 12.73
N SER A 168 -7.82 10.36 12.16
CA SER A 168 -7.57 10.39 10.72
C SER A 168 -6.67 9.24 10.28
N MET A 169 -5.71 8.87 11.12
CA MET A 169 -4.72 7.82 10.82
C MET A 169 -5.36 6.45 10.58
N ALA A 170 -6.50 6.15 11.21
CA ALA A 170 -7.21 4.89 10.95
C ALA A 170 -7.68 4.81 9.49
N VAL A 171 -8.13 5.90 8.89
CA VAL A 171 -8.53 5.97 7.47
C VAL A 171 -7.30 6.14 6.57
N GLU A 172 -6.49 7.17 6.83
CA GLU A 172 -5.46 7.66 5.91
C GLU A 172 -4.17 6.83 5.91
N ASN A 173 -3.95 6.01 6.94
CA ASN A 173 -2.78 5.15 7.02
C ASN A 173 -3.11 3.66 7.00
N SER A 174 -4.15 3.22 7.74
CA SER A 174 -4.54 1.80 7.78
C SER A 174 -5.49 1.44 6.64
N MET A 175 -6.69 2.05 6.60
CA MET A 175 -7.74 1.64 5.64
C MET A 175 -7.44 1.99 4.17
N VAL A 176 -6.39 2.77 3.87
CA VAL A 176 -5.91 2.97 2.49
C VAL A 176 -5.56 1.64 1.80
N HIS A 177 -5.13 0.65 2.56
CA HIS A 177 -4.87 -0.68 2.03
C HIS A 177 -6.16 -1.38 1.56
N GLU A 178 -7.25 -1.25 2.32
CA GLU A 178 -8.56 -1.76 1.92
C GLU A 178 -9.13 -0.96 0.76
N ILE A 179 -9.03 0.37 0.79
CA ILE A 179 -9.49 1.24 -0.29
C ILE A 179 -8.85 0.81 -1.63
N ASP A 180 -7.54 0.59 -1.65
CA ASP A 180 -6.86 0.17 -2.87
C ASP A 180 -7.23 -1.24 -3.31
N VAL A 181 -7.04 -2.22 -2.41
CA VAL A 181 -7.18 -3.63 -2.79
C VAL A 181 -8.61 -4.02 -3.15
N LEU A 182 -9.63 -3.41 -2.51
CA LEU A 182 -11.02 -3.73 -2.80
C LEU A 182 -11.50 -3.06 -4.09
N ARG A 183 -11.01 -1.85 -4.40
CA ARG A 183 -11.21 -1.22 -5.72
C ARG A 183 -10.64 -2.09 -6.84
N TRP A 184 -9.41 -2.55 -6.68
CA TRP A 184 -8.76 -3.46 -7.63
C TRP A 184 -9.50 -4.80 -7.73
N LEU A 185 -9.91 -5.39 -6.61
CA LEU A 185 -10.59 -6.69 -6.55
C LEU A 185 -11.93 -6.65 -7.30
N LEU A 186 -12.72 -5.59 -7.11
CA LEU A 186 -14.01 -5.43 -7.78
C LEU A 186 -13.88 -4.87 -9.21
N GLY A 187 -12.76 -4.21 -9.54
CA GLY A 187 -12.55 -3.59 -10.84
C GLY A 187 -13.41 -2.34 -11.08
N GLU A 188 -13.90 -1.70 -10.01
CA GLU A 188 -14.76 -0.51 -10.13
C GLU A 188 -14.49 0.54 -9.05
N ASP A 189 -14.90 1.79 -9.33
CA ASP A 189 -14.76 2.91 -8.44
C ASP A 189 -15.88 2.96 -7.39
N TYR A 190 -15.59 3.62 -6.26
CA TYR A 190 -16.59 3.91 -5.24
C TYR A 190 -17.47 5.11 -5.62
N ALA A 191 -18.73 5.07 -5.24
CA ALA A 191 -19.69 6.17 -5.38
C ALA A 191 -19.80 6.99 -4.09
N THR A 192 -19.77 6.32 -2.91
CA THR A 192 -19.90 6.98 -1.62
C THR A 192 -18.98 6.37 -0.56
N ALA A 193 -18.65 7.20 0.43
CA ALA A 193 -17.94 6.79 1.63
C ALA A 193 -18.64 7.29 2.89
N GLU A 194 -18.60 6.47 3.94
CA GLU A 194 -19.14 6.76 5.27
C GLU A 194 -18.17 6.17 6.31
N VAL A 195 -18.00 6.84 7.45
CA VAL A 195 -17.26 6.31 8.61
C VAL A 195 -18.06 6.48 9.87
N ARG A 196 -18.18 5.39 10.62
CA ARG A 196 -18.87 5.35 11.91
C ARG A 196 -17.95 4.86 13.01
N TYR A 197 -18.20 5.35 14.21
CA TYR A 197 -17.47 4.94 15.40
C TYR A 197 -18.21 3.81 16.13
N GLY A 198 -17.46 2.82 16.58
CA GLY A 198 -17.90 1.89 17.60
C GLY A 198 -17.80 2.50 19.00
N LYS A 199 -18.11 1.70 20.04
CA LYS A 199 -17.72 2.02 21.40
C LYS A 199 -16.20 1.94 21.50
N SER A 200 -15.55 3.06 21.89
CA SER A 200 -14.09 3.12 21.98
C SER A 200 -13.51 2.14 23.00
N THR A 201 -12.41 1.50 22.61
CA THR A 201 -11.59 0.69 23.51
C THR A 201 -10.83 1.59 24.50
N ASN A 202 -10.42 1.01 25.64
CA ASN A 202 -9.49 1.66 26.56
C ASN A 202 -8.01 1.33 26.25
N ASN A 203 -7.75 0.58 25.18
CA ASN A 203 -6.41 0.08 24.86
C ASN A 203 -5.56 1.06 24.03
N GLY A 204 -6.18 2.02 23.37
CA GLY A 204 -5.53 2.97 22.45
C GLY A 204 -5.34 4.36 23.03
N PRO A 205 -4.78 5.29 22.22
CA PRO A 205 -4.73 6.71 22.54
C PRO A 205 -6.12 7.29 22.83
N LYS A 206 -6.19 8.29 23.71
CA LYS A 206 -7.48 8.88 24.16
C LYS A 206 -8.25 9.59 23.05
N ASP A 207 -7.51 10.16 22.09
CA ASP A 207 -8.07 10.96 20.99
C ASP A 207 -8.40 10.10 19.76
N LEU A 208 -8.20 8.77 19.86
CA LEU A 208 -8.52 7.80 18.82
C LEU A 208 -9.81 7.05 19.18
N HIS A 209 -10.86 7.27 18.42
CA HIS A 209 -12.04 6.39 18.43
C HIS A 209 -11.68 5.08 17.74
N ASP A 210 -11.56 4.00 18.49
CA ASP A 210 -11.13 2.69 18.03
C ASP A 210 -11.99 1.59 18.69
N PRO A 211 -12.74 0.77 17.92
CA PRO A 211 -12.72 0.64 16.47
C PRO A 211 -13.52 1.68 15.69
N GLN A 212 -13.21 1.82 14.40
CA GLN A 212 -13.99 2.55 13.40
C GLN A 212 -14.51 1.57 12.34
N ILE A 213 -15.62 1.93 11.68
CA ILE A 213 -16.15 1.19 10.53
C ILE A 213 -16.25 2.16 9.36
N MET A 214 -15.50 1.88 8.29
CA MET A 214 -15.67 2.54 7.01
C MET A 214 -16.65 1.74 6.16
N ILE A 215 -17.61 2.44 5.56
CA ILE A 215 -18.58 1.87 4.62
C ILE A 215 -18.37 2.55 3.27
N LEU A 216 -18.07 1.74 2.25
CA LEU A 216 -17.96 2.18 0.88
C LEU A 216 -19.11 1.57 0.06
N THR A 217 -19.62 2.32 -0.89
CA THR A 217 -20.58 1.79 -1.89
C THR A 217 -19.99 2.03 -3.26
N THR A 218 -19.92 1.01 -4.10
CA THR A 218 -19.41 1.13 -5.47
C THR A 218 -20.44 1.77 -6.41
N LYS A 219 -20.04 2.09 -7.64
CA LYS A 219 -20.95 2.66 -8.64
C LYS A 219 -22.05 1.69 -9.03
N SER A 220 -21.81 0.37 -9.03
CA SER A 220 -22.82 -0.67 -9.26
C SER A 220 -23.72 -0.92 -8.07
N GLY A 221 -23.36 -0.44 -6.87
CA GLY A 221 -24.15 -0.60 -5.65
C GLY A 221 -23.62 -1.68 -4.70
N VAL A 222 -22.47 -2.30 -4.97
CA VAL A 222 -21.84 -3.22 -4.02
C VAL A 222 -21.50 -2.49 -2.73
N ARG A 223 -21.96 -3.00 -1.61
CA ARG A 223 -21.68 -2.43 -0.29
C ARG A 223 -20.51 -3.13 0.37
N ILE A 224 -19.62 -2.33 0.95
CA ILE A 224 -18.40 -2.82 1.61
C ILE A 224 -18.37 -2.23 3.01
N ASP A 225 -18.21 -3.03 4.03
CA ASP A 225 -17.88 -2.59 5.37
C ASP A 225 -16.46 -3.04 5.75
N VAL A 226 -15.69 -2.12 6.29
CA VAL A 226 -14.33 -2.33 6.75
C VAL A 226 -14.23 -1.97 8.23
N GLU A 227 -14.13 -2.96 9.10
CA GLU A 227 -13.78 -2.74 10.51
C GLU A 227 -12.29 -2.42 10.60
N SER A 228 -11.96 -1.27 11.19
CA SER A 228 -10.59 -0.93 11.60
C SER A 228 -10.49 -0.94 13.13
N PHE A 229 -9.71 -1.89 13.68
CA PHE A 229 -9.45 -2.00 15.09
C PHE A 229 -7.94 -2.05 15.33
N VAL A 230 -7.32 -0.89 15.46
CA VAL A 230 -5.86 -0.77 15.44
C VAL A 230 -5.19 -0.91 16.82
N ASN A 231 -5.94 -1.21 17.87
CA ASN A 231 -5.43 -1.52 19.23
C ASN A 231 -6.13 -2.74 19.83
N ASN A 232 -6.23 -3.82 19.06
CA ASN A 232 -6.92 -5.04 19.52
C ASN A 232 -6.16 -5.82 20.60
N LYS A 233 -4.86 -5.52 20.80
CA LYS A 233 -3.95 -6.14 21.79
C LYS A 233 -3.64 -7.62 21.57
N ASN A 234 -4.09 -8.20 20.45
CA ASN A 234 -3.95 -9.63 20.22
C ASN A 234 -3.05 -9.93 19.02
N ASP A 235 -3.45 -9.54 17.82
CA ASP A 235 -2.82 -9.97 16.58
C ASP A 235 -2.94 -8.93 15.45
N TYR A 236 -2.23 -9.19 14.38
CA TYR A 236 -2.43 -8.54 13.09
C TYR A 236 -3.37 -9.41 12.25
N ASP A 237 -4.62 -9.01 12.13
CA ASP A 237 -5.68 -9.82 11.51
C ASP A 237 -6.36 -9.05 10.37
N ILE A 238 -6.17 -9.54 9.14
CA ILE A 238 -6.78 -8.99 7.93
C ILE A 238 -7.77 -9.99 7.40
N LYS A 239 -9.03 -9.54 7.19
CA LYS A 239 -10.12 -10.36 6.69
C LYS A 239 -10.75 -9.75 5.46
N CYS A 240 -11.20 -10.61 4.57
CA CYS A 240 -12.04 -10.26 3.43
C CYS A 240 -13.00 -11.42 3.15
N GLU A 241 -14.28 -11.13 3.25
CA GLU A 241 -15.37 -12.03 2.85
C GLU A 241 -16.15 -11.34 1.74
N ILE A 242 -16.48 -12.04 0.69
CA ILE A 242 -17.28 -11.55 -0.44
C ILE A 242 -18.53 -12.38 -0.55
N VAL A 243 -19.68 -11.75 -0.40
CA VAL A 243 -20.99 -12.36 -0.63
C VAL A 243 -21.37 -12.14 -2.09
N CYS A 244 -21.47 -13.24 -2.85
CA CYS A 244 -21.88 -13.23 -4.24
C CYS A 244 -23.27 -13.86 -4.39
N ASP A 245 -23.91 -13.71 -5.55
CA ASP A 245 -25.22 -14.33 -5.83
C ASP A 245 -25.26 -15.84 -5.57
N GLY A 246 -24.19 -16.54 -5.91
CA GLY A 246 -24.12 -18.01 -5.86
C GLY A 246 -23.19 -18.59 -4.81
N ALA A 247 -22.45 -17.76 -4.07
CA ALA A 247 -21.48 -18.24 -3.09
C ALA A 247 -21.05 -17.14 -2.10
N VAL A 248 -20.40 -17.59 -1.01
CA VAL A 248 -19.62 -16.71 -0.12
C VAL A 248 -18.15 -17.11 -0.24
N LEU A 249 -17.30 -16.14 -0.60
CA LEU A 249 -15.87 -16.32 -0.75
C LEU A 249 -15.17 -15.75 0.49
N ASN A 250 -14.33 -16.55 1.12
CA ASN A 250 -13.61 -16.15 2.32
C ASN A 250 -12.11 -16.23 2.11
N MET A 251 -11.39 -15.20 2.52
CA MET A 251 -9.94 -15.25 2.61
C MET A 251 -9.55 -16.02 3.88
N PRO A 252 -8.93 -17.20 3.77
CA PRO A 252 -8.53 -17.96 4.94
C PRO A 252 -7.38 -17.28 5.67
N LYS A 253 -7.24 -17.55 6.97
CA LYS A 253 -6.02 -17.19 7.69
C LYS A 253 -4.85 -18.00 7.12
N PRO A 254 -3.72 -17.36 6.75
CA PRO A 254 -2.63 -18.03 6.05
C PRO A 254 -1.70 -18.84 6.98
N ASN A 255 -2.20 -19.33 8.10
CA ASN A 255 -1.47 -20.21 9.02
C ASN A 255 -1.80 -21.67 8.72
N TYR A 256 -0.77 -22.41 8.33
CA TYR A 256 -0.93 -23.81 7.88
C TYR A 256 -0.79 -24.82 9.01
N ILE A 257 -0.33 -24.41 10.21
CA ILE A 257 -0.06 -25.32 11.32
C ILE A 257 -1.12 -25.12 12.42
N SER A 258 -1.79 -26.22 12.80
CA SER A 258 -2.57 -26.30 14.03
C SER A 258 -1.74 -27.00 15.11
N VAL A 259 -1.69 -26.40 16.29
CA VAL A 259 -0.92 -26.90 17.42
C VAL A 259 -1.88 -27.44 18.48
N ASN A 260 -1.72 -28.71 18.85
CA ASN A 260 -2.42 -29.33 19.95
C ASN A 260 -1.48 -29.38 21.15
N ALA A 261 -1.75 -28.60 22.19
CA ALA A 261 -0.95 -28.53 23.41
C ALA A 261 -1.85 -28.17 24.61
N ASN A 262 -1.51 -28.69 25.79
CA ASN A 262 -2.24 -28.39 27.04
C ASN A 262 -3.75 -28.60 26.94
N ALA A 263 -4.19 -29.68 26.29
CA ALA A 263 -5.61 -30.02 26.02
C ALA A 263 -6.37 -28.96 25.23
N THR A 264 -5.68 -28.10 24.45
CA THR A 264 -6.25 -27.09 23.56
C THR A 264 -5.72 -27.25 22.13
N THR A 265 -6.49 -26.77 21.16
CA THR A 265 -6.09 -26.68 19.76
C THR A 265 -6.09 -25.21 19.33
N GLY A 266 -5.03 -24.75 18.69
CA GLY A 266 -4.93 -23.37 18.21
C GLY A 266 -3.98 -23.23 17.04
N GLN A 267 -3.98 -22.02 16.45
CA GLN A 267 -3.05 -21.61 15.39
C GLN A 267 -2.31 -20.36 15.89
N ALA A 268 -1.03 -20.24 15.53
CA ALA A 268 -0.28 -19.01 15.77
C ALA A 268 -0.88 -17.87 14.95
N MET A 269 -0.85 -16.67 15.51
CA MET A 269 -1.31 -15.44 14.84
C MET A 269 -0.11 -14.59 14.45
N TYR A 270 -0.25 -13.81 13.38
CA TYR A 270 0.74 -12.82 13.02
C TYR A 270 0.69 -11.63 14.00
N THR A 271 1.83 -11.04 14.28
CA THR A 271 1.95 -9.89 15.18
C THR A 271 2.11 -8.57 14.43
N ASP A 272 2.45 -8.63 13.14
CA ASP A 272 2.64 -7.44 12.30
C ASP A 272 2.42 -7.73 10.80
N CYS A 273 2.38 -6.64 10.02
CA CYS A 273 2.20 -6.72 8.57
C CYS A 273 3.40 -7.32 7.83
N PHE A 274 4.63 -7.19 8.36
CA PHE A 274 5.81 -7.70 7.70
C PHE A 274 5.83 -9.23 7.70
N GLN A 275 5.37 -9.84 8.80
CA GLN A 275 5.20 -11.29 8.87
C GLN A 275 4.03 -11.75 7.99
N ARG A 276 2.87 -11.07 8.09
CA ARG A 276 1.66 -11.47 7.36
C ARG A 276 1.81 -11.35 5.85
N PHE A 277 2.50 -10.33 5.37
CA PHE A 277 2.64 -10.01 3.95
C PHE A 277 4.07 -10.17 3.42
N ALA A 278 4.92 -10.96 4.08
CA ALA A 278 6.32 -11.15 3.67
C ALA A 278 6.44 -11.55 2.18
N ASP A 279 5.66 -12.54 1.76
CA ASP A 279 5.66 -13.03 0.37
C ASP A 279 5.06 -12.02 -0.61
N ALA A 280 4.06 -11.27 -0.17
CA ALA A 280 3.44 -10.21 -0.98
C ALA A 280 4.45 -9.08 -1.26
N TYR A 281 5.18 -8.61 -0.24
CA TYR A 281 6.26 -7.64 -0.43
C TYR A 281 7.37 -8.16 -1.35
N ASN A 282 7.74 -9.44 -1.21
CA ASN A 282 8.73 -10.04 -2.09
C ASN A 282 8.25 -10.08 -3.54
N ALA A 283 7.01 -10.52 -3.76
CA ALA A 283 6.41 -10.58 -5.09
C ALA A 283 6.26 -9.20 -5.74
N GLU A 284 5.78 -8.21 -4.98
CA GLU A 284 5.60 -6.83 -5.41
C GLU A 284 6.92 -6.22 -5.92
N ILE A 285 7.95 -6.26 -5.08
CA ILE A 285 9.24 -5.63 -5.41
C ILE A 285 9.97 -6.42 -6.49
N GLN A 286 9.87 -7.77 -6.50
CA GLN A 286 10.44 -8.55 -7.59
C GLN A 286 9.78 -8.24 -8.93
N THR A 287 8.45 -8.05 -8.94
CA THR A 287 7.71 -7.63 -10.15
C THR A 287 8.17 -6.25 -10.62
N TRP A 288 8.29 -5.28 -9.70
CA TRP A 288 8.80 -3.95 -10.03
C TRP A 288 10.23 -3.97 -10.60
N ILE A 289 11.14 -4.75 -10.03
CA ILE A 289 12.50 -4.92 -10.54
C ILE A 289 12.48 -5.48 -11.97
N ASN A 290 11.69 -6.53 -12.20
CA ASN A 290 11.61 -7.17 -13.51
C ASN A 290 11.02 -6.24 -14.56
N ALA A 291 9.91 -5.56 -14.22
CA ALA A 291 9.23 -4.63 -15.12
C ALA A 291 10.10 -3.41 -15.44
N SER A 292 10.75 -2.80 -14.44
CA SER A 292 11.67 -1.68 -14.64
C SER A 292 12.83 -2.03 -15.57
N LYS A 293 13.41 -3.22 -15.43
CA LYS A 293 14.45 -3.74 -16.36
C LYS A 293 13.92 -3.94 -17.77
N ALA A 294 12.68 -4.35 -17.90
CA ALA A 294 12.04 -4.58 -19.20
C ALA A 294 11.51 -3.28 -19.83
N GLY A 295 11.46 -2.18 -19.08
CA GLY A 295 11.12 -0.86 -19.60
C GLY A 295 9.64 -0.50 -19.49
N TYR A 296 8.88 -1.09 -18.55
CA TYR A 296 7.46 -0.82 -18.31
C TYR A 296 7.13 -0.83 -16.80
N VAL A 297 5.90 -0.51 -16.44
CA VAL A 297 5.34 -0.62 -15.08
C VAL A 297 4.34 -1.78 -15.07
N ASP A 298 4.46 -2.67 -14.09
CA ASP A 298 3.59 -3.84 -13.91
C ASP A 298 3.11 -3.91 -12.45
N GLY A 299 2.15 -3.04 -12.12
CA GLY A 299 1.63 -2.95 -10.75
C GLY A 299 0.71 -1.74 -10.57
N PRO A 300 0.35 -1.42 -9.33
CA PRO A 300 -0.45 -0.23 -9.02
C PRO A 300 0.21 1.03 -9.56
N THR A 301 -0.51 1.76 -10.39
CA THR A 301 -0.02 2.97 -11.08
C THR A 301 -0.18 4.22 -10.22
N ALA A 302 0.36 5.35 -10.69
CA ALA A 302 0.07 6.66 -10.08
C ALA A 302 -1.43 6.98 -10.10
N TRP A 303 -2.18 6.53 -11.12
CA TRP A 303 -3.63 6.68 -11.15
C TRP A 303 -4.32 5.90 -10.04
N ASP A 304 -3.89 4.68 -9.74
CA ASP A 304 -4.41 3.91 -8.60
C ASP A 304 -4.13 4.64 -7.27
N GLY A 305 -2.94 5.19 -7.11
CA GLY A 305 -2.57 6.03 -5.96
C GLY A 305 -3.46 7.26 -5.83
N TYR A 306 -3.75 7.95 -6.93
CA TYR A 306 -4.69 9.08 -6.97
C TYR A 306 -6.09 8.64 -6.56
N CYS A 307 -6.63 7.60 -7.16
CA CYS A 307 -7.96 7.09 -6.83
C CYS A 307 -8.08 6.68 -5.36
N CYS A 308 -7.05 6.03 -4.82
CA CYS A 308 -7.00 5.66 -3.41
C CYS A 308 -7.10 6.90 -2.51
N GLN A 309 -6.37 7.97 -2.81
CA GLN A 309 -6.37 9.20 -2.02
C GLN A 309 -7.67 10.01 -2.16
N VAL A 310 -8.32 10.00 -3.32
CA VAL A 310 -9.65 10.61 -3.47
C VAL A 310 -10.67 9.94 -2.54
N ALA A 311 -10.68 8.60 -2.51
CA ALA A 311 -11.59 7.85 -1.64
C ALA A 311 -11.24 8.02 -0.15
N ALA A 312 -9.95 8.01 0.20
CA ALA A 312 -9.50 8.25 1.57
C ALA A 312 -9.87 9.64 2.07
N ALA A 313 -9.74 10.67 1.24
CA ALA A 313 -10.14 12.03 1.57
C ALA A 313 -11.67 12.14 1.80
N ALA A 314 -12.47 11.51 0.95
CA ALA A 314 -13.94 11.46 1.13
C ALA A 314 -14.30 10.71 2.43
N ALA A 315 -13.68 9.59 2.72
CA ALA A 315 -13.89 8.83 3.96
C ALA A 315 -13.46 9.62 5.21
N SER A 316 -12.31 10.29 5.18
CA SER A 316 -11.85 11.18 6.26
C SER A 316 -12.84 12.30 6.50
N LYS A 317 -13.34 12.92 5.44
CA LYS A 317 -14.36 13.98 5.56
C LYS A 317 -15.70 13.46 6.06
N ALA A 318 -16.15 12.30 5.59
CA ALA A 318 -17.34 11.61 6.08
C ALA A 318 -17.24 11.28 7.58
N ARG A 319 -16.05 10.89 8.05
CA ARG A 319 -15.74 10.68 9.46
C ARG A 319 -15.91 11.96 10.29
N GLU A 320 -15.40 13.10 9.80
CA GLU A 320 -15.51 14.38 10.50
C GLU A 320 -16.96 14.85 10.60
N THR A 321 -17.71 14.74 9.51
CA THR A 321 -19.09 15.24 9.41
C THR A 321 -20.13 14.23 9.90
N GLN A 322 -19.73 12.97 10.12
CA GLN A 322 -20.63 11.85 10.44
C GLN A 322 -21.78 11.68 9.44
N THR A 323 -21.52 12.00 8.17
CA THR A 323 -22.47 11.90 7.05
C THR A 323 -21.91 11.01 5.95
N ILE A 324 -22.78 10.54 5.06
CA ILE A 324 -22.39 9.87 3.82
C ILE A 324 -21.96 10.96 2.83
N LEU A 325 -20.80 10.79 2.22
CA LEU A 325 -20.26 11.71 1.21
C LEU A 325 -20.02 11.01 -0.12
N PRO A 326 -20.17 11.71 -1.25
CA PRO A 326 -19.79 11.19 -2.55
C PRO A 326 -18.27 11.04 -2.64
N VAL A 327 -17.83 10.07 -3.45
CA VAL A 327 -16.42 9.93 -3.88
C VAL A 327 -16.35 10.39 -5.32
N GLU A 328 -15.74 11.53 -5.55
CA GLU A 328 -15.71 12.19 -6.87
C GLU A 328 -14.33 12.03 -7.50
N TYR A 329 -14.20 11.10 -8.44
CA TYR A 329 -12.99 10.88 -9.23
C TYR A 329 -13.01 11.75 -10.49
N ASP A 330 -11.83 12.20 -10.91
CA ASP A 330 -11.66 12.67 -12.26
C ASP A 330 -11.86 11.52 -13.27
N GLU A 331 -12.09 11.84 -14.54
CA GLU A 331 -12.11 10.82 -15.59
C GLU A 331 -10.71 10.22 -15.77
N MET A 332 -10.64 8.88 -15.90
CA MET A 332 -9.37 8.20 -16.13
C MET A 332 -8.78 8.66 -17.48
N PRO A 333 -7.57 9.24 -17.46
CA PRO A 333 -6.88 9.61 -18.71
C PRO A 333 -6.64 8.40 -19.62
N ASP A 334 -6.72 8.57 -20.94
CA ASP A 334 -6.42 7.51 -21.90
C ASP A 334 -5.02 6.90 -21.73
N PHE A 335 -4.11 7.67 -21.19
CA PHE A 335 -2.76 7.25 -20.83
C PHE A 335 -2.73 6.07 -19.85
N TYR A 336 -3.73 5.93 -19.00
CA TYR A 336 -3.81 4.85 -17.99
C TYR A 336 -4.77 3.71 -18.36
N LYS A 337 -5.59 3.89 -19.40
CA LYS A 337 -6.51 2.88 -19.96
C LYS A 337 -5.80 1.69 -20.60
#